data_12911e8b7993c184bc30d4545a7afc2d
#
_entry.id   12911e8b7993c184bc30d4545a7afc2d
#
_cell.length_a   1.000
_cell.length_b   1.000
_cell.length_c   1.000
_cell.angle_alpha   90.00
_cell.angle_beta   90.00
_cell.angle_gamma   90.00
#
_symmetry.space_group_name_H-M   'P 1'
#
loop_
_entity.id
_entity.type
_entity.pdbx_description
1 polymer ?
#
loop_
_entity_poly.entity_id
_entity_poly.type
_entity_poly.pdbx_seq_one_letter_code
_entity_poly.pdbx_strand_id
1 'polypeptide(L)'
;MESINSIQFEGRFNTEVMQGTYKLFTEVKFTAVLNIEIADPDKFNTMFGGQLPVDLIKNDASRVAEMTFTKMFAEGCSVDELKYKADTQADLILQDFAIAGWEARAGIRATAINNVIVIIDPQTEKMLSTMASINSVSVSVPAPQGEIWQCACGNNNSGKFCTECGMKKPEDWVCFCGNTNKGKFCTECGKPKNQ
;
A
#
# COMPACT_ATOMS: atom_id res chain seq x y z
N MET A 1 1.22 -46.15 -0.66
CA MET A 1 1.63 -44.94 0.11
C MET A 1 2.19 -43.99 -0.90
N GLU A 2 1.41 -42.99 -1.27
CA GLU A 2 1.86 -41.93 -2.16
C GLU A 2 2.89 -41.07 -1.41
N SER A 3 4.12 -41.05 -1.93
CA SER A 3 5.18 -40.22 -1.33
C SER A 3 4.92 -38.78 -1.71
N ILE A 4 4.45 -37.96 -0.75
CA ILE A 4 4.37 -36.53 -0.93
C ILE A 4 5.81 -36.00 -0.91
N ASN A 5 6.24 -35.40 -2.01
CA ASN A 5 7.53 -34.74 -2.10
C ASN A 5 7.33 -33.24 -1.90
N SER A 6 8.05 -32.68 -0.92
CA SER A 6 8.05 -31.23 -0.63
C SER A 6 9.27 -30.59 -1.26
N ILE A 7 9.05 -29.59 -2.11
CA ILE A 7 10.09 -28.88 -2.83
C ILE A 7 10.06 -27.41 -2.41
N GLN A 8 11.11 -26.97 -1.75
CA GLN A 8 11.28 -25.55 -1.44
C GLN A 8 11.75 -24.83 -2.70
N PHE A 9 11.11 -23.70 -3.00
CA PHE A 9 11.46 -22.82 -4.10
C PHE A 9 11.45 -21.36 -3.65
N GLU A 10 12.13 -20.53 -4.39
CA GLU A 10 12.27 -19.10 -4.12
C GLU A 10 12.33 -18.33 -5.43
N GLY A 11 12.04 -17.06 -5.36
CA GLY A 11 12.17 -16.16 -6.50
C GLY A 11 12.30 -14.72 -6.08
N ARG A 12 12.56 -13.86 -7.08
CA ARG A 12 12.66 -12.42 -6.92
C ARG A 12 12.24 -11.73 -8.20
N PHE A 13 11.54 -10.63 -8.06
CA PHE A 13 11.11 -9.81 -9.17
C PHE A 13 11.02 -8.34 -8.75
N ASN A 14 11.06 -7.45 -9.74
CA ASN A 14 10.90 -6.02 -9.48
C ASN A 14 9.49 -5.60 -9.85
N THR A 15 8.84 -4.85 -8.99
CA THR A 15 7.48 -4.36 -9.21
C THR A 15 7.22 -3.03 -8.50
N GLU A 16 6.12 -2.37 -8.86
CA GLU A 16 5.57 -1.29 -8.06
C GLU A 16 4.79 -1.88 -6.89
N VAL A 17 5.13 -1.47 -5.69
CA VAL A 17 4.37 -1.79 -4.48
C VAL A 17 3.57 -0.58 -4.03
N MET A 18 2.36 -0.82 -3.56
CA MET A 18 1.46 0.22 -3.07
C MET A 18 1.28 0.16 -1.56
N GLN A 19 1.24 1.34 -0.94
CA GLN A 19 0.82 1.50 0.44
C GLN A 19 -0.05 2.77 0.52
N GLY A 20 -1.35 2.58 0.64
CA GLY A 20 -2.31 3.68 0.47
C GLY A 20 -2.24 4.26 -0.94
N THR A 21 -1.94 5.54 -1.07
CA THR A 21 -1.79 6.24 -2.36
C THR A 21 -0.36 6.27 -2.91
N TYR A 22 0.60 5.79 -2.13
CA TYR A 22 2.01 5.82 -2.52
C TYR A 22 2.40 4.57 -3.29
N LYS A 23 3.26 4.77 -4.29
CA LYS A 23 3.85 3.72 -5.13
C LYS A 23 5.36 3.84 -5.07
N LEU A 24 6.03 2.71 -4.86
CA LEU A 24 7.48 2.61 -4.91
C LEU A 24 7.88 1.40 -5.75
N PHE A 25 8.90 1.57 -6.58
CA PHE A 25 9.47 0.47 -7.34
C PHE A 25 10.54 -0.22 -6.50
N THR A 26 10.40 -1.52 -6.29
CA THR A 26 11.29 -2.30 -5.41
C THR A 26 11.45 -3.74 -5.86
N GLU A 27 12.49 -4.38 -5.35
CA GLU A 27 12.65 -5.83 -5.44
C GLU A 27 11.80 -6.52 -4.36
N VAL A 28 11.03 -7.50 -4.79
CA VAL A 28 10.26 -8.40 -3.92
C VAL A 28 10.90 -9.78 -4.01
N LYS A 29 11.17 -10.39 -2.86
CA LYS A 29 11.64 -11.77 -2.73
C LYS A 29 10.55 -12.61 -2.10
N PHE A 30 10.49 -13.86 -2.47
CA PHE A 30 9.59 -14.80 -1.83
C PHE A 30 10.23 -16.18 -1.69
N THR A 31 9.74 -16.92 -0.72
CA THR A 31 10.01 -18.36 -0.55
C THR A 31 8.70 -19.09 -0.33
N ALA A 32 8.60 -20.32 -0.81
CA ALA A 32 7.45 -21.17 -0.58
C ALA A 32 7.84 -22.65 -0.68
N VAL A 33 6.93 -23.52 -0.27
CA VAL A 33 7.08 -24.98 -0.35
C VAL A 33 5.95 -25.53 -1.21
N LEU A 34 6.31 -26.18 -2.33
CA LEU A 34 5.41 -26.90 -3.20
C LEU A 34 5.36 -28.36 -2.78
N ASN A 35 4.17 -28.87 -2.52
CA ASN A 35 3.93 -30.30 -2.32
C ASN A 35 3.42 -30.92 -3.62
N ILE A 36 4.04 -32.01 -4.02
CA ILE A 36 3.70 -32.73 -5.23
C ILE A 36 3.49 -34.25 -4.96
N GLU A 37 2.71 -34.84 -5.80
CA GLU A 37 2.53 -36.32 -5.89
C GLU A 37 2.73 -36.79 -7.32
N ILE A 38 3.11 -38.07 -7.48
CA ILE A 38 3.16 -38.69 -8.79
C ILE A 38 1.80 -39.30 -9.06
N ALA A 39 0.97 -38.57 -9.83
CA ALA A 39 -0.39 -38.94 -10.17
C ALA A 39 -0.46 -40.00 -11.31
N ASP A 40 0.53 -40.00 -12.19
CA ASP A 40 0.64 -40.96 -13.30
C ASP A 40 2.08 -41.52 -13.38
N PRO A 41 2.37 -42.65 -12.72
CA PRO A 41 3.70 -43.26 -12.69
C PRO A 41 4.25 -43.64 -14.06
N ASP A 42 3.40 -44.02 -15.00
CA ASP A 42 3.84 -44.43 -16.33
C ASP A 42 4.35 -43.27 -17.14
N LYS A 43 3.64 -42.16 -17.13
CA LYS A 43 4.10 -40.91 -17.75
C LYS A 43 5.37 -40.38 -17.08
N PHE A 44 5.41 -40.41 -15.75
CA PHE A 44 6.56 -39.95 -14.98
C PHE A 44 7.82 -40.76 -15.33
N ASN A 45 7.72 -42.07 -15.32
CA ASN A 45 8.83 -42.95 -15.66
C ASN A 45 9.27 -42.78 -17.12
N THR A 46 8.32 -42.65 -18.04
CA THR A 46 8.62 -42.42 -19.46
C THR A 46 9.39 -41.12 -19.67
N MET A 47 9.03 -40.06 -18.95
CA MET A 47 9.61 -38.72 -19.12
C MET A 47 10.93 -38.53 -18.36
N PHE A 48 11.02 -39.08 -17.15
CA PHE A 48 12.13 -38.79 -16.23
C PHE A 48 12.90 -40.03 -15.75
N GLY A 49 12.56 -41.22 -16.24
CA GLY A 49 13.26 -42.45 -15.85
C GLY A 49 13.16 -42.77 -14.35
N GLY A 50 12.11 -42.32 -13.69
CA GLY A 50 11.88 -42.52 -12.26
C GLY A 50 12.62 -41.55 -11.34
N GLN A 51 13.32 -40.55 -11.89
CA GLN A 51 14.01 -39.52 -11.11
C GLN A 51 13.21 -38.21 -11.10
N LEU A 52 12.98 -37.65 -9.91
CA LEU A 52 12.25 -36.38 -9.78
C LEU A 52 13.09 -35.23 -10.33
N PRO A 53 12.60 -34.47 -11.33
CA PRO A 53 13.33 -33.34 -11.90
C PRO A 53 13.19 -32.07 -11.03
N VAL A 54 13.77 -32.09 -9.82
CA VAL A 54 13.57 -31.08 -8.78
C VAL A 54 13.89 -29.68 -9.29
N ASP A 55 14.98 -29.48 -10.02
CA ASP A 55 15.38 -28.16 -10.50
C ASP A 55 14.43 -27.59 -11.56
N LEU A 56 13.88 -28.45 -12.44
CA LEU A 56 12.89 -28.03 -13.42
C LEU A 56 11.59 -27.60 -12.72
N ILE A 57 11.16 -28.38 -11.73
CA ILE A 57 9.95 -28.07 -10.96
C ILE A 57 10.14 -26.78 -10.16
N LYS A 58 11.30 -26.60 -9.52
CA LYS A 58 11.64 -25.35 -8.80
C LYS A 58 11.57 -24.14 -9.72
N ASN A 59 12.23 -24.21 -10.86
CA ASN A 59 12.27 -23.11 -11.83
C ASN A 59 10.87 -22.73 -12.33
N ASP A 60 10.05 -23.73 -12.65
CA ASP A 60 8.68 -23.47 -13.09
C ASP A 60 7.81 -22.92 -11.94
N ALA A 61 7.95 -23.45 -10.72
CA ALA A 61 7.22 -22.97 -9.56
C ALA A 61 7.60 -21.51 -9.23
N SER A 62 8.89 -21.18 -9.28
CA SER A 62 9.38 -19.79 -9.09
C SER A 62 8.79 -18.85 -10.15
N ARG A 63 8.86 -19.23 -11.42
CA ARG A 63 8.32 -18.44 -12.53
C ARG A 63 6.81 -18.22 -12.41
N VAL A 64 6.05 -19.26 -12.08
CA VAL A 64 4.61 -19.17 -11.88
C VAL A 64 4.28 -18.23 -10.72
N ALA A 65 4.96 -18.38 -9.59
CA ALA A 65 4.75 -17.51 -8.42
C ALA A 65 5.10 -16.05 -8.72
N GLU A 66 6.20 -15.77 -9.44
CA GLU A 66 6.56 -14.43 -9.89
C GLU A 66 5.45 -13.80 -10.74
N MET A 67 4.89 -14.56 -11.68
CA MET A 67 3.79 -14.09 -12.53
C MET A 67 2.53 -13.80 -11.71
N THR A 68 2.18 -14.69 -10.78
CA THR A 68 1.01 -14.55 -9.90
C THR A 68 1.15 -13.31 -9.02
N PHE A 69 2.31 -13.13 -8.37
CA PHE A 69 2.56 -11.94 -7.55
C PHE A 69 2.58 -10.65 -8.38
N THR A 70 3.22 -10.66 -9.55
CA THR A 70 3.23 -9.50 -10.45
C THR A 70 1.81 -9.08 -10.84
N LYS A 71 0.94 -10.05 -11.12
CA LYS A 71 -0.47 -9.80 -11.42
C LYS A 71 -1.20 -9.21 -10.22
N MET A 72 -1.01 -9.76 -9.01
CA MET A 72 -1.62 -9.26 -7.79
C MET A 72 -1.24 -7.79 -7.52
N PHE A 73 0.04 -7.44 -7.68
CA PHE A 73 0.49 -6.05 -7.54
C PHE A 73 -0.09 -5.12 -8.62
N ALA A 74 -0.17 -5.58 -9.86
CA ALA A 74 -0.79 -4.82 -10.95
C ALA A 74 -2.28 -4.56 -10.71
N GLU A 75 -2.96 -5.47 -10.03
CA GLU A 75 -4.36 -5.35 -9.61
C GLU A 75 -4.54 -4.48 -8.34
N GLY A 76 -3.45 -3.96 -7.79
CA GLY A 76 -3.46 -3.02 -6.67
C GLY A 76 -3.36 -3.67 -5.28
N CYS A 77 -2.92 -4.92 -5.19
CA CYS A 77 -2.65 -5.55 -3.91
C CYS A 77 -1.60 -4.76 -3.13
N SER A 78 -1.87 -4.45 -1.87
CA SER A 78 -0.93 -3.75 -1.01
C SER A 78 0.10 -4.71 -0.39
N VAL A 79 1.22 -4.14 0.08
CA VAL A 79 2.25 -4.89 0.81
C VAL A 79 1.68 -5.59 2.04
N ASP A 80 0.81 -4.91 2.77
CA ASP A 80 0.20 -5.48 3.97
C ASP A 80 -0.73 -6.64 3.64
N GLU A 81 -1.51 -6.53 2.56
CA GLU A 81 -2.35 -7.65 2.10
C GLU A 81 -1.52 -8.87 1.71
N LEU A 82 -0.37 -8.68 1.09
CA LEU A 82 0.54 -9.77 0.75
C LEU A 82 1.08 -10.49 1.98
N LYS A 83 1.40 -9.77 3.04
CA LYS A 83 1.93 -10.36 4.27
C LYS A 83 0.86 -11.13 5.06
N TYR A 84 -0.39 -10.67 5.04
CA TYR A 84 -1.46 -11.22 5.88
C TYR A 84 -2.38 -12.22 5.18
N LYS A 85 -2.30 -12.34 3.84
CA LYS A 85 -3.14 -13.27 3.05
C LYS A 85 -2.33 -14.41 2.42
N ALA A 86 -1.37 -14.96 3.15
CA ALA A 86 -0.49 -16.03 2.66
C ALA A 86 -1.25 -17.24 2.09
N ASP A 87 -2.36 -17.64 2.71
CA ASP A 87 -3.17 -18.77 2.26
C ASP A 87 -3.83 -18.49 0.90
N THR A 88 -4.37 -17.29 0.70
CA THR A 88 -4.96 -16.89 -0.59
C THR A 88 -3.93 -16.88 -1.72
N GLN A 89 -2.71 -16.46 -1.41
CA GLN A 89 -1.59 -16.46 -2.36
C GLN A 89 -1.18 -17.88 -2.73
N ALA A 90 -1.11 -18.76 -1.74
CA ALA A 90 -0.81 -20.18 -1.95
C ALA A 90 -1.79 -20.83 -2.91
N ASP A 91 -3.09 -20.57 -2.75
CA ASP A 91 -4.14 -21.10 -3.62
C ASP A 91 -4.03 -20.57 -5.06
N LEU A 92 -3.76 -19.27 -5.24
CA LEU A 92 -3.58 -18.68 -6.56
C LEU A 92 -2.36 -19.23 -7.28
N ILE A 93 -1.22 -19.35 -6.59
CA ILE A 93 0.00 -19.94 -7.17
C ILE A 93 -0.25 -21.41 -7.52
N LEU A 94 -0.96 -22.16 -6.68
CA LEU A 94 -1.29 -23.55 -6.93
C LEU A 94 -2.16 -23.72 -8.18
N GLN A 95 -3.17 -22.87 -8.35
CA GLN A 95 -4.02 -22.86 -9.54
C GLN A 95 -3.20 -22.54 -10.80
N ASP A 96 -2.38 -21.50 -10.76
CA ASP A 96 -1.56 -21.11 -11.90
C ASP A 96 -0.51 -22.18 -12.23
N PHE A 97 0.04 -22.87 -11.23
CA PHE A 97 0.96 -23.98 -11.44
C PHE A 97 0.25 -25.21 -12.05
N ALA A 98 -0.97 -25.50 -11.65
CA ALA A 98 -1.77 -26.58 -12.25
C ALA A 98 -2.03 -26.31 -13.74
N ILE A 99 -2.28 -25.06 -14.14
CA ILE A 99 -2.45 -24.64 -15.54
C ILE A 99 -1.15 -24.89 -16.35
N ALA A 100 0.03 -24.83 -15.71
CA ALA A 100 1.29 -25.13 -16.37
C ALA A 100 1.39 -26.57 -16.92
N GLY A 101 0.46 -27.45 -16.53
CA GLY A 101 0.23 -28.74 -17.19
C GLY A 101 1.22 -29.85 -16.83
N TRP A 102 1.87 -29.79 -15.67
CA TRP A 102 2.76 -30.83 -15.20
C TRP A 102 2.08 -32.22 -15.06
N GLU A 103 0.84 -32.23 -14.58
CA GLU A 103 0.07 -33.46 -14.46
C GLU A 103 -0.21 -34.10 -15.84
N ALA A 104 -0.66 -33.28 -16.79
CA ALA A 104 -0.99 -33.78 -18.12
C ALA A 104 0.24 -34.27 -18.90
N ARG A 105 1.39 -33.58 -18.76
CA ARG A 105 2.61 -33.88 -19.52
C ARG A 105 3.49 -34.93 -18.84
N ALA A 106 3.62 -34.83 -17.52
CA ALA A 106 4.63 -35.55 -16.76
C ALA A 106 4.08 -36.46 -15.65
N GLY A 107 2.77 -36.47 -15.46
CA GLY A 107 2.15 -37.24 -14.38
C GLY A 107 2.45 -36.73 -12.98
N ILE A 108 2.90 -35.48 -12.85
CA ILE A 108 3.20 -34.82 -11.56
C ILE A 108 2.11 -33.82 -11.23
N ARG A 109 1.43 -34.04 -10.11
CA ARG A 109 0.37 -33.16 -9.60
C ARG A 109 0.87 -32.35 -8.44
N ALA A 110 0.65 -31.04 -8.48
CA ALA A 110 0.80 -30.17 -7.32
C ALA A 110 -0.41 -30.35 -6.40
N THR A 111 -0.18 -30.57 -5.12
CA THR A 111 -1.24 -30.83 -4.13
C THR A 111 -1.44 -29.68 -3.17
N ALA A 112 -0.39 -28.94 -2.85
CA ALA A 112 -0.46 -27.76 -1.99
C ALA A 112 0.76 -26.86 -2.18
N ILE A 113 0.58 -25.59 -1.88
CA ILE A 113 1.66 -24.64 -1.63
C ILE A 113 1.54 -24.17 -0.20
N ASN A 114 2.64 -24.20 0.53
CA ASN A 114 2.71 -23.85 1.95
C ASN A 114 3.87 -22.89 2.22
N ASN A 115 3.85 -22.28 3.40
CA ASN A 115 4.92 -21.43 3.89
C ASN A 115 5.33 -20.32 2.90
N VAL A 116 4.32 -19.67 2.31
CA VAL A 116 4.56 -18.51 1.45
C VAL A 116 5.03 -17.34 2.31
N ILE A 117 6.27 -16.93 2.12
CA ILE A 117 6.87 -15.77 2.79
C ILE A 117 7.28 -14.76 1.74
N VAL A 118 6.74 -13.56 1.82
CA VAL A 118 7.08 -12.45 0.93
C VAL A 118 7.92 -11.43 1.70
N ILE A 119 9.05 -11.05 1.14
CA ILE A 119 10.01 -10.13 1.73
C ILE A 119 10.20 -8.96 0.77
N ILE A 120 10.01 -7.76 1.28
CA ILE A 120 10.29 -6.52 0.56
C ILE A 120 11.54 -5.91 1.18
N ASP A 121 12.32 -5.19 0.38
CA ASP A 121 13.49 -4.50 0.89
C ASP A 121 13.15 -3.67 2.14
N PRO A 122 13.89 -3.84 3.26
CA PRO A 122 13.57 -3.18 4.53
C PRO A 122 13.58 -1.65 4.46
N GLN A 123 14.37 -1.05 3.56
CA GLN A 123 14.35 0.41 3.39
C GLN A 123 13.07 0.86 2.71
N THR A 124 12.64 0.14 1.67
CA THR A 124 11.37 0.39 0.99
C THR A 124 10.19 0.21 1.94
N GLU A 125 10.18 -0.84 2.74
CA GLU A 125 9.15 -1.08 3.74
C GLU A 125 9.08 0.06 4.77
N LYS A 126 10.22 0.51 5.25
CA LYS A 126 10.30 1.66 6.17
C LYS A 126 9.82 2.95 5.53
N MET A 127 10.15 3.18 4.27
CA MET A 127 9.66 4.36 3.52
C MET A 127 8.14 4.31 3.37
N LEU A 128 7.57 3.18 2.95
CA LEU A 128 6.13 3.00 2.81
C LEU A 128 5.39 3.20 4.14
N SER A 129 5.90 2.62 5.23
CA SER A 129 5.31 2.78 6.57
C SER A 129 5.38 4.23 7.07
N THR A 130 6.48 4.93 6.81
CA THR A 130 6.64 6.34 7.16
C THR A 130 5.66 7.20 6.37
N MET A 131 5.51 6.97 5.07
CA MET A 131 4.58 7.69 4.22
C MET A 131 3.11 7.42 4.61
N ALA A 132 2.77 6.19 4.96
CA ALA A 132 1.45 5.84 5.48
C ALA A 132 1.17 6.54 6.81
N SER A 133 2.17 6.63 7.69
CA SER A 133 2.05 7.33 8.98
C SER A 133 1.87 8.84 8.83
N ILE A 134 2.48 9.47 7.82
CA ILE A 134 2.28 10.89 7.52
C ILE A 134 0.84 11.15 7.04
N ASN A 135 0.24 10.22 6.32
CA ASN A 135 -1.17 10.34 5.88
C ASN A 135 -2.18 10.02 6.98
N SER A 136 -1.82 9.15 7.94
CA SER A 136 -2.68 8.82 9.08
C SER A 136 -2.60 9.87 10.18
N VAL A 137 -1.55 10.66 10.22
CA VAL A 137 -1.59 11.96 10.87
C VAL A 137 -2.49 12.82 9.98
N SER A 138 -3.80 12.79 10.24
CA SER A 138 -4.61 13.96 10.04
C SER A 138 -3.79 15.06 10.70
N VAL A 139 -3.08 15.85 9.92
CA VAL A 139 -2.68 17.17 10.35
C VAL A 139 -4.02 17.84 10.57
N SER A 140 -4.58 17.68 11.77
CA SER A 140 -5.30 18.76 12.36
C SER A 140 -4.27 19.88 12.39
N VAL A 141 -4.13 20.58 11.26
CA VAL A 141 -3.67 21.96 11.29
C VAL A 141 -4.55 22.52 12.39
N PRO A 142 -3.99 22.89 13.56
CA PRO A 142 -4.80 23.62 14.52
C PRO A 142 -5.35 24.73 13.66
N ALA A 143 -6.68 24.71 13.47
CA ALA A 143 -7.35 25.79 12.75
C ALA A 143 -6.75 27.02 13.39
N PRO A 144 -6.14 27.94 12.62
CA PRO A 144 -5.53 29.10 13.22
C PRO A 144 -6.58 29.57 14.20
N GLN A 145 -6.26 29.58 15.49
CA GLN A 145 -7.15 30.10 16.53
C GLN A 145 -7.24 31.60 16.30
N GLY A 146 -7.74 31.92 15.10
CA GLY A 146 -8.18 33.25 14.74
C GLY A 146 -9.48 33.47 15.49
N GLU A 147 -9.49 34.42 16.40
CA GLU A 147 -10.72 34.89 17.03
C GLU A 147 -11.84 34.90 16.00
N ILE A 148 -12.94 34.23 16.35
CA ILE A 148 -14.12 34.23 15.50
C ILE A 148 -14.59 35.70 15.41
N TRP A 149 -14.66 36.23 14.20
CA TRP A 149 -15.11 37.60 13.94
C TRP A 149 -16.41 37.57 13.15
N GLN A 150 -17.30 38.49 13.47
CA GLN A 150 -18.56 38.64 12.75
C GLN A 150 -18.42 39.67 11.64
N CYS A 151 -18.76 39.29 10.43
CA CYS A 151 -18.81 40.18 9.28
C CYS A 151 -20.02 41.11 9.35
N ALA A 152 -19.95 42.25 8.67
CA ALA A 152 -21.09 43.17 8.54
C ALA A 152 -22.32 42.53 7.86
N CYS A 153 -22.14 41.46 7.11
CA CYS A 153 -23.25 40.67 6.56
C CYS A 153 -23.90 39.69 7.57
N GLY A 154 -23.42 39.64 8.83
CA GLY A 154 -23.93 38.81 9.90
C GLY A 154 -23.27 37.45 10.03
N ASN A 155 -22.42 37.02 9.07
CA ASN A 155 -21.78 35.72 9.09
C ASN A 155 -20.57 35.69 10.04
N ASN A 156 -20.42 34.58 10.80
CA ASN A 156 -19.26 34.34 11.66
C ASN A 156 -18.13 33.66 10.90
N ASN A 157 -16.92 34.16 11.03
CA ASN A 157 -15.75 33.73 10.27
C ASN A 157 -14.54 33.54 11.17
N SER A 158 -13.69 32.56 10.85
CA SER A 158 -12.40 32.33 11.50
C SER A 158 -11.20 32.72 10.62
N GLY A 159 -11.42 33.01 9.35
CA GLY A 159 -10.41 33.32 8.35
C GLY A 159 -10.18 34.83 8.14
N LYS A 160 -9.31 35.19 7.19
CA LYS A 160 -9.01 36.57 6.82
C LYS A 160 -10.10 37.24 5.97
N PHE A 161 -11.01 36.48 5.39
CA PHE A 161 -12.10 36.95 4.55
C PHE A 161 -13.41 36.32 4.98
N CYS A 162 -14.51 37.01 4.79
CA CYS A 162 -15.84 36.46 4.98
C CYS A 162 -16.15 35.43 3.89
N THR A 163 -16.61 34.25 4.29
CA THR A 163 -16.94 33.13 3.36
C THR A 163 -18.19 33.43 2.52
N GLU A 164 -19.08 34.30 2.98
CA GLU A 164 -20.34 34.63 2.29
C GLU A 164 -20.17 35.82 1.33
N CYS A 165 -19.57 36.93 1.78
CA CYS A 165 -19.52 38.15 0.99
C CYS A 165 -18.11 38.55 0.53
N GLY A 166 -17.06 37.75 0.87
CA GLY A 166 -15.68 38.02 0.50
C GLY A 166 -15.02 39.21 1.22
N MET A 167 -15.70 39.88 2.15
CA MET A 167 -15.16 41.03 2.86
C MET A 167 -13.98 40.63 3.76
N LYS A 168 -12.89 41.39 3.74
CA LYS A 168 -11.71 41.19 4.57
C LYS A 168 -12.02 41.40 6.04
N LYS A 169 -11.46 40.59 6.95
CA LYS A 169 -11.53 40.77 8.40
C LYS A 169 -11.03 42.19 8.76
N PRO A 170 -11.77 42.96 9.57
CA PRO A 170 -11.28 44.23 10.06
C PRO A 170 -9.98 44.06 10.85
N GLU A 171 -8.93 44.78 10.49
CA GLU A 171 -7.67 44.76 11.21
C GLU A 171 -7.76 45.65 12.43
N ASP A 172 -7.46 45.11 13.61
CA ASP A 172 -7.37 45.86 14.84
C ASP A 172 -6.19 46.83 14.73
N TRP A 173 -6.37 48.06 15.19
CA TRP A 173 -5.33 49.06 15.22
C TRP A 173 -5.32 49.80 16.57
N VAL A 174 -4.15 50.20 17.04
CA VAL A 174 -3.99 50.91 18.31
C VAL A 174 -3.93 52.40 18.04
N CYS A 175 -4.82 53.12 18.67
CA CYS A 175 -4.84 54.59 18.60
C CYS A 175 -3.70 55.19 19.43
N PHE A 176 -3.31 56.42 19.12
CA PHE A 176 -2.33 57.17 19.90
C PHE A 176 -2.72 57.36 21.39
N CYS A 177 -4.02 57.24 21.72
CA CYS A 177 -4.51 57.24 23.09
C CYS A 177 -4.39 55.90 23.79
N GLY A 178 -3.81 54.87 23.12
CA GLY A 178 -3.61 53.53 23.66
C GLY A 178 -4.79 52.56 23.47
N ASN A 179 -5.93 53.01 22.94
CA ASN A 179 -7.12 52.16 22.78
C ASN A 179 -7.03 51.35 21.48
N THR A 180 -7.41 50.05 21.55
CA THR A 180 -7.45 49.15 20.41
C THR A 180 -8.82 49.24 19.72
N ASN A 181 -8.82 49.43 18.41
CA ASN A 181 -10.02 49.71 17.62
C ASN A 181 -10.10 48.83 16.39
N LYS A 182 -11.33 48.49 15.99
CA LYS A 182 -11.64 47.68 14.78
C LYS A 182 -12.16 48.52 13.61
N GLY A 183 -12.58 49.74 13.88
CA GLY A 183 -13.18 50.63 12.90
C GLY A 183 -12.21 51.66 12.31
N LYS A 184 -12.77 52.60 11.54
CA LYS A 184 -12.00 53.71 10.93
C LYS A 184 -11.66 54.82 11.90
N PHE A 185 -12.34 54.87 13.05
CA PHE A 185 -12.16 55.92 14.07
C PHE A 185 -11.97 55.26 15.44
N CYS A 186 -11.23 55.91 16.30
CA CYS A 186 -11.06 55.51 17.68
C CYS A 186 -12.36 55.71 18.47
N THR A 187 -12.79 54.69 19.19
CA THR A 187 -14.01 54.73 19.99
C THR A 187 -13.90 55.61 21.23
N GLU A 188 -12.68 55.86 21.70
CA GLU A 188 -12.41 56.72 22.87
C GLU A 188 -12.22 58.18 22.53
N CYS A 189 -11.37 58.50 21.56
CA CYS A 189 -11.00 59.88 21.28
C CYS A 189 -11.47 60.41 19.91
N GLY A 190 -12.18 59.60 19.13
CA GLY A 190 -12.75 59.98 17.83
C GLY A 190 -11.72 60.16 16.69
N LYS A 191 -10.42 59.95 16.93
CA LYS A 191 -9.40 60.17 15.89
C LYS A 191 -9.45 59.06 14.84
N PRO A 192 -9.22 59.38 13.56
CA PRO A 192 -9.17 58.35 12.51
C PRO A 192 -7.95 57.44 12.64
N LYS A 193 -8.05 56.23 12.07
CA LYS A 193 -6.92 55.30 11.89
C LYS A 193 -5.83 56.00 11.08
N ASN A 194 -4.64 56.14 11.64
CA ASN A 194 -3.52 56.71 10.89
C ASN A 194 -3.23 55.87 9.66
N GLN A 195 -3.13 56.49 8.52
CA GLN A 195 -2.64 55.93 7.27
C GLN A 195 -1.12 55.78 7.30
#